data_4da8608758c95dee651984b801a3e278
#
_entry.id   4da8608758c95dee651984b801a3e278
#
_cell.length_a   1.000
_cell.length_b   1.000
_cell.length_c   1.000
_cell.angle_alpha   90.00
_cell.angle_beta   90.00
_cell.angle_gamma   90.00
#
_symmetry.space_group_name_H-M   'P 1'
#
loop_
_entity.id
_entity.type
_entity.pdbx_description
1 polymer ?
#
loop_
_entity_poly.entity_id
_entity_poly.type
_entity_poly.pdbx_seq_one_letter_code
_entity_poly.pdbx_strand_id
1 'polypeptide(L)' 'MLTTKRNKMLKTNPTFYRKNNFGTEHFYPANKSAKMIVEIAGTKTLNERMMVTLATVYEVYFTEVLQSQKEI' A
#
# COMPACT_ATOMS: atom_id res chain seq x y z
N MET A 1 -13.90 -3.18 -24.39
CA MET A 1 -13.74 -3.05 -24.06
C MET A 1 -13.52 -2.75 -23.36
N LEU A 2 -13.41 -2.75 -22.94
CA LEU A 2 -13.23 -2.47 -22.29
C LEU A 2 -12.61 -2.18 -21.63
N THR A 3 -12.34 -2.43 -21.70
CA THR A 3 -11.28 -2.14 -21.40
C THR A 3 -11.08 -1.30 -20.32
N THR A 4 -11.47 -0.38 -20.33
CA THR A 4 -11.39 0.52 -19.41
C THR A 4 -11.73 0.05 -18.13
N LYS A 5 -12.52 -0.75 -18.05
CA LYS A 5 -12.89 -1.25 -16.91
C LYS A 5 -11.86 -1.75 -16.18
N ARG A 6 -10.90 -2.13 -16.76
CA ARG A 6 -9.92 -2.73 -16.10
C ARG A 6 -9.45 -1.88 -15.06
N ASN A 7 -9.56 -0.69 -15.14
CA ASN A 7 -9.06 0.15 -14.16
C ASN A 7 -9.75 -0.05 -12.88
N LYS A 8 -10.92 -0.54 -12.93
CA LYS A 8 -11.59 -0.69 -11.76
C LYS A 8 -10.98 -1.67 -10.88
N MET A 9 -10.23 -2.56 -11.38
CA MET A 9 -9.61 -3.52 -10.59
C MET A 9 -8.63 -2.89 -9.68
N LEU A 10 -8.19 -1.71 -9.99
CA LEU A 10 -7.22 -1.05 -9.17
C LEU A 10 -7.86 -0.11 -8.20
N LYS A 11 -9.18 -0.17 -8.08
CA LYS A 11 -9.85 0.65 -7.16
C LYS A 11 -9.76 0.05 -5.81
N THR A 12 -8.67 0.22 -5.18
CA THR A 12 -8.45 -0.31 -3.86
C THR A 12 -7.91 0.81 -3.03
N ASN A 13 -8.12 0.77 -1.74
CA ASN A 13 -7.68 1.81 -0.85
C ASN A 13 -6.70 1.26 0.16
N PRO A 14 -5.47 1.01 -0.27
CA PRO A 14 -4.49 0.46 0.65
C PRO A 14 -4.10 1.51 1.67
N THR A 15 -3.94 1.09 2.91
CA THR A 15 -3.53 1.99 3.96
C THR A 15 -2.26 1.46 4.60
N PHE A 16 -1.48 2.35 5.19
CA PHE A 16 -0.25 1.96 5.82
C PHE A 16 -0.05 2.75 7.11
N TYR A 17 0.82 2.26 8.00
CA TYR A 17 1.17 3.00 9.17
C TYR A 17 2.68 3.01 9.29
N ARG A 18 3.21 4.03 9.97
CA ARG A 18 4.63 4.17 10.15
C ARG A 18 5.04 3.62 11.48
N LYS A 19 6.22 3.05 11.53
CA LYS A 19 6.76 2.58 12.78
C LYS A 19 8.25 2.83 12.75
N ASN A 20 8.76 3.46 13.81
CA ASN A 20 10.17 3.76 13.91
C ASN A 20 10.86 2.70 14.73
N ASN A 21 11.82 2.00 14.11
CA ASN A 21 12.58 0.97 14.81
C ASN A 21 14.04 1.38 14.79
N PHE A 22 14.59 1.66 15.96
CA PHE A 22 16.00 2.01 16.06
C PHE A 22 16.37 3.18 15.14
N GLY A 23 15.55 4.17 15.12
CA GLY A 23 15.85 5.35 14.33
C GLY A 23 15.54 5.24 12.84
N THR A 24 15.07 4.09 12.40
CA THR A 24 14.73 3.90 11.01
C THR A 24 13.22 3.76 10.87
N GLU A 25 12.65 4.53 9.96
CA GLU A 25 11.22 4.51 9.75
C GLU A 25 10.83 3.44 8.77
N HIS A 26 9.83 2.66 9.12
CA HIS A 26 9.33 1.61 8.23
C HIS A 26 7.84 1.82 8.00
N PHE A 27 7.36 1.38 6.84
CA PHE A 27 5.96 1.51 6.50
C PHE A 27 5.36 0.11 6.42
N TYR A 28 4.32 -0.12 7.20
CA TYR A 28 3.71 -1.45 7.24
C TYR A 28 2.30 -1.40 6.67
N PRO A 29 1.85 -2.49 6.04
CA PRO A 29 0.50 -2.52 5.52
C PRO A 29 -0.49 -2.50 6.67
N ALA A 30 -1.54 -1.69 6.53
CA ALA A 30 -2.51 -1.52 7.59
C ALA A 30 -3.87 -2.14 7.27
N ASN A 31 -4.08 -2.59 6.04
CA ASN A 31 -5.33 -3.28 5.71
C ASN A 31 -5.04 -4.38 4.69
N LYS A 32 -6.07 -5.10 4.30
CA LYS A 32 -5.89 -6.22 3.39
C LYS A 32 -5.38 -5.82 2.03
N SER A 33 -5.83 -4.69 1.52
CA SER A 33 -5.37 -4.24 0.23
C SER A 33 -3.87 -4.01 0.24
N ALA A 34 -3.37 -3.35 1.26
CA ALA A 34 -1.95 -3.09 1.36
C ALA A 34 -1.16 -4.37 1.60
N LYS A 35 -1.74 -5.28 2.38
CA LYS A 35 -1.07 -6.54 2.65
C LYS A 35 -0.94 -7.37 1.38
N MET A 36 -1.96 -7.35 0.54
CA MET A 36 -1.92 -8.08 -0.69
C MET A 36 -0.82 -7.54 -1.59
N ILE A 37 -0.66 -6.22 -1.61
CA ILE A 37 0.35 -5.59 -2.43
C ILE A 37 1.76 -6.03 -2.01
N VAL A 38 2.05 -6.05 -0.70
CA VAL A 38 3.38 -6.46 -0.26
C VAL A 38 3.60 -7.94 -0.52
N GLU A 39 2.56 -8.75 -0.47
CA GLU A 39 2.69 -10.16 -0.76
C GLU A 39 3.01 -10.39 -2.22
N ILE A 40 2.36 -9.67 -3.09
CA ILE A 40 2.62 -9.79 -4.52
C ILE A 40 4.04 -9.32 -4.82
N ALA A 41 4.49 -8.28 -4.15
CA ALA A 41 5.83 -7.76 -4.36
C ALA A 41 6.91 -8.62 -3.71
N GLY A 42 6.51 -9.55 -2.86
CA GLY A 42 7.49 -10.42 -2.21
C GLY A 42 8.20 -9.76 -1.04
N THR A 43 7.58 -8.75 -0.45
CA THR A 43 8.19 -8.04 0.67
C THR A 43 7.30 -8.14 1.88
N LYS A 44 7.78 -7.65 3.01
CA LYS A 44 6.99 -7.64 4.23
C LYS A 44 6.55 -6.24 4.58
N THR A 45 7.23 -5.25 4.05
CA THR A 45 6.92 -3.86 4.35
C THR A 45 6.82 -3.09 3.06
N LEU A 46 6.24 -1.90 3.17
CA LEU A 46 6.16 -1.00 2.03
C LEU A 46 7.38 -0.10 2.06
N ASN A 47 7.69 0.55 0.96
CA ASN A 47 8.72 1.57 0.95
C ASN A 47 8.22 2.67 0.04
N GLU A 48 8.87 3.83 0.16
CA GLU A 48 8.46 5.00 -0.57
C GLU A 48 8.45 4.77 -2.06
N ARG A 49 9.47 4.13 -2.56
CA ARG A 49 9.59 3.90 -3.98
C ARG A 49 8.42 3.06 -4.50
N MET A 50 8.07 2.02 -3.77
CA MET A 50 6.99 1.15 -4.15
C MET A 50 5.67 1.94 -4.17
N MET A 51 5.44 2.75 -3.15
CA MET A 51 4.21 3.51 -3.08
C MET A 51 4.14 4.57 -4.16
N VAL A 52 5.25 5.21 -4.47
CA VAL A 52 5.28 6.22 -5.53
C VAL A 52 5.06 5.57 -6.89
N THR A 53 5.67 4.41 -7.11
CA THR A 53 5.50 3.71 -8.37
C THR A 53 4.05 3.30 -8.58
N LEU A 54 3.43 2.76 -7.53
CA LEU A 54 2.05 2.35 -7.64
C LEU A 54 1.13 3.54 -7.87
N ALA A 55 1.40 4.66 -7.23
CA ALA A 55 0.59 5.84 -7.42
C ALA A 55 0.75 6.40 -8.83
N THR A 56 1.98 6.39 -9.33
CA THR A 56 2.27 7.02 -10.62
C THR A 56 1.84 6.14 -11.80
N VAL A 57 2.13 4.87 -11.71
CA VAL A 57 1.89 3.96 -12.83
C VAL A 57 0.50 3.34 -12.80
N TYR A 58 0.07 2.94 -11.63
CA TYR A 58 -1.19 2.21 -11.49
C TYR A 58 -2.31 3.00 -10.84
N GLU A 59 -2.02 4.23 -10.45
CA GLU A 59 -3.01 5.09 -9.80
C GLU A 59 -3.57 4.46 -8.53
N VAL A 60 -2.72 3.74 -7.82
CA VAL A 60 -3.09 3.17 -6.54
C VAL A 60 -2.46 4.03 -5.47
N TYR A 61 -3.27 4.70 -4.68
CA TYR A 61 -2.80 5.66 -3.69
C TYR A 61 -2.93 5.11 -2.29
N PHE A 62 -1.87 5.26 -1.53
CA PHE A 62 -1.84 4.78 -0.16
C PHE A 62 -2.22 5.90 0.79
N THR A 63 -2.94 5.55 1.84
CA THR A 63 -3.34 6.51 2.85
C THR A 63 -2.69 6.11 4.17
N GLU A 64 -2.11 7.06 4.85
CA GLU A 64 -1.47 6.77 6.12
C GLU A 64 -2.50 6.78 7.24
N VAL A 65 -2.43 5.79 8.12
CA VAL A 65 -3.30 5.75 9.28
C VAL A 65 -2.43 5.51 10.50
N LEU A 66 -3.00 5.63 11.68
CA LEU A 66 -2.24 5.38 12.90
C LEU A 66 -2.16 3.87 13.10
N GLN A 67 -1.13 3.43 13.80
CA GLN A 67 -0.97 2.01 14.05
C GLN A 67 -2.18 1.43 14.74
N SER A 68 -2.85 2.19 15.58
CA SER A 68 -4.03 1.71 16.27
C SER A 68 -5.21 1.53 15.33
N GLN A 69 -5.12 2.01 14.11
CA GLN A 69 -6.20 1.91 13.15
C GLN A 69 -5.98 0.84 12.09
N LYS A 70 -4.95 0.04 12.24
CA LYS A 70 -4.70 -1.00 11.24
C LYS A 70 -5.80 -2.05 11.34
N GLU A 71 -6.14 -2.61 10.21
CA GLU A 71 -7.24 -3.56 10.13
C GLU A 71 -6.83 -5.01 9.99
N ILE A 72 -5.56 -5.30 9.97
CA ILE A 72 -5.11 -6.68 9.79
C ILE A 72 -4.41 -7.20 11.01
#